data_c26a17cae26b02abfe72a56726399cda
#
_entry.id   c26a17cae26b02abfe72a56726399cda
#
_cell.length_a   1.000
_cell.length_b   1.000
_cell.length_c   1.000
_cell.angle_alpha   90.00
_cell.angle_beta   90.00
_cell.angle_gamma   90.00
#
_symmetry.space_group_name_H-M   'P 1'
#
loop_
_entity.id
_entity.type
_entity.pdbx_description
1 polymer ?
#
loop_
_entity_poly.entity_id
_entity_poly.type
_entity_poly.pdbx_seq_one_letter_code
_entity_poly.pdbx_strand_id
1 'polypeptide(L)'
;MALPAALLALQLGLGPAAQAHEPAGAGPRTASSPTAPGAATVTEGQVKEVAPGGVITYPSVTSCLTVTVRLRDGGLVGAHASLFQVPGELRSDAILAALGKLAGDRPVTSVQVKGAVGAWHPSYFTKAIESYGEGEQVPVPEGRDLDGIARAVSQGLGLPRSVVTVEDTPDGDQVAH
;
A
#
# COMPACT_ATOMS: atom_id res chain seq x y z
N MET A 1 12.26 -8.52 85.11
CA MET A 1 12.99 -9.60 85.80
C MET A 1 13.68 -10.47 84.73
N ALA A 2 14.97 -10.57 84.89
CA ALA A 2 15.87 -11.60 84.42
C ALA A 2 16.16 -11.69 82.90
N LEU A 3 17.33 -11.17 82.51
CA LEU A 3 18.28 -11.77 81.55
C LEU A 3 18.84 -13.09 82.17
N PRO A 4 19.34 -14.00 81.35
CA PRO A 4 20.77 -14.00 80.96
C PRO A 4 21.05 -14.43 79.52
N ALA A 5 22.03 -13.90 78.94
CA ALA A 5 23.49 -14.24 78.84
C ALA A 5 23.86 -15.24 77.74
N ALA A 6 24.54 -14.75 76.72
CA ALA A 6 25.77 -15.18 76.07
C ALA A 6 25.91 -16.61 75.58
N LEU A 7 26.27 -16.70 74.29
CA LEU A 7 27.47 -17.46 73.90
C LEU A 7 27.98 -17.02 72.52
N LEU A 8 29.23 -16.59 72.56
CA LEU A 8 30.10 -16.21 71.44
C LEU A 8 30.59 -17.50 70.77
N ALA A 9 30.40 -17.63 69.43
CA ALA A 9 31.12 -18.62 68.66
C ALA A 9 31.70 -17.93 67.43
N LEU A 10 32.99 -17.74 67.48
CA LEU A 10 33.86 -17.29 66.39
C LEU A 10 34.08 -18.46 65.43
N GLN A 11 33.60 -18.34 64.18
CA GLN A 11 34.02 -19.23 63.11
C GLN A 11 34.66 -18.44 62.00
N LEU A 12 35.97 -18.61 61.88
CA LEU A 12 36.76 -18.32 60.70
C LEU A 12 36.42 -19.34 59.62
N GLY A 13 35.83 -18.91 58.53
CA GLY A 13 35.52 -19.74 57.36
C GLY A 13 35.82 -18.97 56.09
N LEU A 14 36.88 -19.40 55.47
CA LEU A 14 37.37 -19.23 54.10
C LEU A 14 36.37 -18.59 53.13
N GLY A 15 36.79 -17.52 52.44
CA GLY A 15 36.06 -16.87 51.37
C GLY A 15 35.88 -17.79 50.15
N PRO A 16 34.73 -17.74 49.51
CA PRO A 16 34.59 -18.32 48.20
C PRO A 16 35.13 -17.37 47.13
N ALA A 17 35.86 -17.98 46.21
CA ALA A 17 36.46 -17.39 45.02
C ALA A 17 35.44 -16.54 44.23
N ALA A 18 35.88 -15.39 43.78
CA ALA A 18 35.20 -14.58 42.79
C ALA A 18 35.03 -15.38 41.52
N GLN A 19 33.81 -15.83 41.23
CA GLN A 19 33.46 -16.33 39.91
C GLN A 19 33.28 -15.12 38.99
N ALA A 20 34.21 -14.98 38.05
CA ALA A 20 34.11 -14.09 36.94
C ALA A 20 32.81 -14.44 36.14
N HIS A 21 31.84 -13.55 36.15
CA HIS A 21 30.74 -13.63 35.22
C HIS A 21 31.29 -13.36 33.82
N GLU A 22 31.40 -14.40 33.00
CA GLU A 22 31.56 -14.27 31.56
C GLU A 22 30.28 -13.56 31.05
N PRO A 23 30.42 -12.51 30.21
CA PRO A 23 29.26 -11.96 29.54
C PRO A 23 28.69 -13.03 28.60
N ALA A 24 27.43 -13.38 28.83
CA ALA A 24 26.69 -14.27 27.97
C ALA A 24 26.86 -13.81 26.52
N GLY A 25 27.46 -14.66 25.69
CA GLY A 25 27.67 -14.41 24.28
C GLY A 25 26.36 -14.03 23.63
N ALA A 26 26.36 -12.87 22.96
CA ALA A 26 25.28 -12.49 22.06
C ALA A 26 25.24 -13.60 20.98
N GLY A 27 24.23 -14.45 21.05
CA GLY A 27 23.94 -15.42 20.02
C GLY A 27 23.89 -14.75 18.64
N PRO A 28 24.24 -15.44 17.57
CA PRO A 28 24.20 -14.87 16.24
C PRO A 28 22.79 -14.33 15.98
N ARG A 29 22.66 -13.02 15.80
CA ARG A 29 21.45 -12.42 15.26
C ARG A 29 21.29 -13.02 13.88
N THR A 30 20.32 -13.89 13.71
CA THR A 30 19.89 -14.32 12.40
C THR A 30 19.42 -13.05 11.68
N ALA A 31 20.27 -12.52 10.80
CA ALA A 31 19.86 -11.50 9.86
C ALA A 31 18.71 -12.12 9.06
N SER A 32 17.51 -11.57 9.23
CA SER A 32 16.37 -11.94 8.39
C SER A 32 16.81 -11.72 6.96
N SER A 33 16.88 -12.78 6.16
CA SER A 33 17.16 -12.67 4.73
C SER A 33 16.12 -11.69 4.14
N PRO A 34 16.55 -10.74 3.30
CA PRO A 34 15.59 -9.85 2.66
C PRO A 34 14.59 -10.72 1.89
N THR A 35 13.30 -10.52 2.18
CA THR A 35 12.22 -11.16 1.41
C THR A 35 12.41 -10.75 -0.05
N ALA A 36 12.45 -11.73 -0.95
CA ALA A 36 12.57 -11.43 -2.38
C ALA A 36 11.44 -10.48 -2.82
N PRO A 37 11.74 -9.52 -3.72
CA PRO A 37 10.71 -8.64 -4.26
C PRO A 37 9.53 -9.46 -4.79
N GLY A 38 8.31 -9.10 -4.41
CA GLY A 38 7.10 -9.78 -4.83
C GLY A 38 6.64 -9.34 -6.22
N ALA A 39 5.82 -10.17 -6.86
CA ALA A 39 5.10 -9.79 -8.07
C ALA A 39 3.60 -9.94 -7.84
N ALA A 40 2.82 -9.01 -8.37
CA ALA A 40 1.36 -9.06 -8.32
C ALA A 40 0.78 -8.81 -9.71
N THR A 41 -0.24 -9.58 -10.07
CA THR A 41 -1.10 -9.27 -11.22
C THR A 41 -2.39 -8.66 -10.68
N VAL A 42 -2.72 -7.47 -11.16
CA VAL A 42 -3.90 -6.69 -10.78
C VAL A 42 -4.84 -6.65 -11.97
N THR A 43 -5.89 -7.46 -11.91
CA THR A 43 -6.93 -7.51 -12.94
C THR A 43 -8.01 -6.45 -12.66
N GLU A 44 -8.93 -6.28 -13.60
CA GLU A 44 -10.00 -5.29 -13.53
C GLU A 44 -10.77 -5.34 -12.19
N GLY A 45 -10.98 -4.18 -11.58
CA GLY A 45 -11.66 -4.04 -10.29
C GLY A 45 -10.83 -4.46 -9.07
N GLN A 46 -9.55 -4.82 -9.22
CA GLN A 46 -8.71 -5.27 -8.12
C GLN A 46 -7.73 -4.19 -7.63
N VAL A 47 -7.33 -4.34 -6.36
CA VAL A 47 -6.27 -3.56 -5.72
C VAL A 47 -5.32 -4.52 -5.03
N LYS A 48 -4.01 -4.39 -5.29
CA LYS A 48 -2.96 -5.21 -4.64
C LYS A 48 -1.72 -4.37 -4.35
N GLU A 49 -0.90 -4.89 -3.46
CA GLU A 49 0.40 -4.27 -3.13
C GLU A 49 1.56 -5.24 -3.33
N VAL A 50 2.74 -4.70 -3.51
CA VAL A 50 4.01 -5.42 -3.50
C VAL A 50 5.03 -4.68 -2.63
N ALA A 51 5.92 -5.45 -2.01
CA ALA A 51 7.00 -4.93 -1.20
C ALA A 51 8.03 -4.13 -2.05
N PRO A 52 8.94 -3.37 -1.43
CA PRO A 52 10.00 -2.65 -2.13
C PRO A 52 10.75 -3.53 -3.14
N GLY A 53 10.92 -3.01 -4.36
CA GLY A 53 11.53 -3.72 -5.48
C GLY A 53 10.61 -4.73 -6.17
N GLY A 54 9.35 -4.85 -5.74
CA GLY A 54 8.35 -5.69 -6.39
C GLY A 54 7.82 -5.09 -7.69
N VAL A 55 7.06 -5.90 -8.42
CA VAL A 55 6.50 -5.54 -9.73
C VAL A 55 4.99 -5.77 -9.74
N ILE A 56 4.24 -4.81 -10.27
CA ILE A 56 2.81 -4.95 -10.53
C ILE A 56 2.59 -5.01 -12.04
N THR A 57 1.88 -6.05 -12.50
CA THR A 57 1.40 -6.18 -13.89
C THR A 57 -0.11 -5.95 -13.93
N TYR A 58 -0.55 -5.14 -14.88
CA TYR A 58 -1.95 -4.87 -15.19
C TYR A 58 -2.21 -5.43 -16.60
N PRO A 59 -2.85 -6.60 -16.71
CA PRO A 59 -3.11 -7.21 -18.02
C PRO A 59 -4.26 -6.51 -18.73
N SER A 60 -4.19 -6.47 -20.06
CA SER A 60 -5.28 -6.11 -20.95
C SER A 60 -5.95 -4.76 -20.63
N VAL A 61 -5.16 -3.73 -20.38
CA VAL A 61 -5.68 -2.36 -20.16
C VAL A 61 -6.16 -1.83 -21.51
N THR A 62 -7.48 -1.79 -21.72
CA THR A 62 -8.11 -1.33 -22.97
C THR A 62 -8.99 -0.09 -22.74
N SER A 63 -10.12 -0.24 -22.04
CA SER A 63 -10.98 0.86 -21.63
C SER A 63 -10.77 1.30 -20.18
N CYS A 64 -9.79 0.71 -19.51
CA CYS A 64 -9.52 0.86 -18.08
C CYS A 64 -8.48 1.94 -17.78
N LEU A 65 -8.39 2.30 -16.50
CA LEU A 65 -7.28 3.09 -15.95
C LEU A 65 -6.56 2.28 -14.88
N THR A 66 -5.24 2.27 -14.93
CA THR A 66 -4.41 1.78 -13.83
C THR A 66 -4.01 2.94 -12.94
N VAL A 67 -4.01 2.74 -11.62
CA VAL A 67 -3.54 3.72 -10.65
C VAL A 67 -2.46 3.08 -9.80
N THR A 68 -1.23 3.54 -9.92
CA THR A 68 -0.09 3.04 -9.14
C THR A 68 0.38 4.09 -8.16
N VAL A 69 0.29 3.80 -6.88
CA VAL A 69 0.84 4.59 -5.77
C VAL A 69 2.24 4.07 -5.46
N ARG A 70 3.23 4.95 -5.51
CA ARG A 70 4.62 4.68 -5.11
C ARG A 70 4.84 5.18 -3.70
N LEU A 71 5.23 4.27 -2.82
CA LEU A 71 5.52 4.58 -1.42
C LEU A 71 6.99 4.99 -1.25
N ARG A 72 7.26 5.77 -0.21
CA ARG A 72 8.64 6.22 0.07
C ARG A 72 9.60 5.08 0.41
N ASP A 73 9.10 3.99 0.95
CA ASP A 73 9.88 2.79 1.24
C ASP A 73 10.21 1.95 -0.01
N GLY A 74 9.68 2.35 -1.18
CA GLY A 74 9.87 1.65 -2.45
C GLY A 74 8.79 0.61 -2.75
N GLY A 75 7.81 0.41 -1.87
CA GLY A 75 6.65 -0.42 -2.13
C GLY A 75 5.69 0.21 -3.14
N LEU A 76 4.87 -0.62 -3.80
CA LEU A 76 3.85 -0.19 -4.73
C LEU A 76 2.49 -0.69 -4.29
N VAL A 77 1.48 0.17 -4.45
CA VAL A 77 0.07 -0.21 -4.34
C VAL A 77 -0.62 0.12 -5.66
N GLY A 78 -1.21 -0.87 -6.29
CA GLY A 78 -1.80 -0.74 -7.61
C GLY A 78 -3.28 -1.06 -7.63
N ALA A 79 -4.02 -0.32 -8.45
CA ALA A 79 -5.43 -0.56 -8.75
C ALA A 79 -5.64 -0.61 -10.26
N HIS A 80 -6.51 -1.51 -10.72
CA HIS A 80 -6.97 -1.58 -12.10
C HIS A 80 -8.46 -1.18 -12.13
N ALA A 81 -8.70 0.11 -12.35
CA ALA A 81 -10.05 0.66 -12.42
C ALA A 81 -10.72 0.26 -13.73
N SER A 82 -11.76 -0.55 -13.65
CA SER A 82 -12.58 -0.93 -14.79
C SER A 82 -13.64 0.14 -15.07
N LEU A 83 -13.88 0.45 -16.34
CA LEU A 83 -14.92 1.39 -16.75
C LEU A 83 -16.32 0.87 -16.40
N PHE A 84 -16.53 -0.43 -16.57
CA PHE A 84 -17.74 -1.15 -16.17
C PHE A 84 -17.40 -2.20 -15.13
N GLN A 85 -18.31 -2.42 -14.18
CA GLN A 85 -18.07 -3.38 -13.10
C GLN A 85 -17.89 -4.81 -13.64
N VAL A 86 -16.79 -5.43 -13.24
CA VAL A 86 -16.63 -6.89 -13.37
C VAL A 86 -17.39 -7.55 -12.19
N PRO A 87 -18.24 -8.57 -12.44
CA PRO A 87 -18.99 -9.22 -11.36
C PRO A 87 -18.09 -9.74 -10.24
N GLY A 88 -18.40 -9.34 -9.01
CA GLY A 88 -17.61 -9.71 -7.81
C GLY A 88 -16.43 -8.81 -7.49
N GLU A 89 -16.06 -7.89 -8.38
CA GLU A 89 -14.94 -6.96 -8.22
C GLU A 89 -15.41 -5.53 -7.88
N LEU A 90 -14.47 -4.67 -7.54
CA LEU A 90 -14.76 -3.27 -7.19
C LEU A 90 -15.21 -2.46 -8.41
N ARG A 91 -16.20 -1.60 -8.21
CA ARG A 91 -16.59 -0.60 -9.19
C ARG A 91 -15.63 0.58 -9.20
N SER A 92 -15.70 1.39 -10.26
CA SER A 92 -14.88 2.59 -10.42
C SER A 92 -15.01 3.58 -9.25
N ASP A 93 -16.20 3.73 -8.67
CA ASP A 93 -16.46 4.65 -7.54
C ASP A 93 -15.98 4.13 -6.17
N ALA A 94 -15.57 2.86 -6.08
CA ALA A 94 -15.03 2.25 -4.86
C ALA A 94 -13.50 2.05 -4.92
N ILE A 95 -12.91 2.09 -6.11
CA ILE A 95 -11.53 1.64 -6.34
C ILE A 95 -10.49 2.54 -5.63
N LEU A 96 -10.68 3.87 -5.63
CA LEU A 96 -9.75 4.80 -5.00
C LEU A 96 -9.78 4.69 -3.47
N ALA A 97 -10.96 4.47 -2.88
CA ALA A 97 -11.09 4.24 -1.44
C ALA A 97 -10.37 2.95 -1.02
N ALA A 98 -10.50 1.88 -1.80
CA ALA A 98 -9.80 0.62 -1.55
C ALA A 98 -8.28 0.78 -1.70
N LEU A 99 -7.82 1.50 -2.73
CA LEU A 99 -6.41 1.81 -2.96
C LEU A 99 -5.83 2.63 -1.81
N GLY A 100 -6.52 3.69 -1.38
CA GLY A 100 -6.11 4.53 -0.25
C GLY A 100 -6.07 3.74 1.06
N LYS A 101 -7.06 2.87 1.32
CA LYS A 101 -7.07 1.99 2.50
C LYS A 101 -5.86 1.04 2.51
N LEU A 102 -5.49 0.49 1.37
CA LEU A 102 -4.35 -0.43 1.26
C LEU A 102 -3.02 0.33 1.38
N ALA A 103 -2.92 1.54 0.83
CA ALA A 103 -1.76 2.41 1.03
C ALA A 103 -1.60 2.84 2.50
N GLY A 104 -2.71 3.04 3.22
CA GLY A 104 -2.72 3.47 4.61
C GLY A 104 -2.04 4.84 4.79
N ASP A 105 -1.48 5.08 5.97
CA ASP A 105 -0.79 6.33 6.30
C ASP A 105 0.67 6.37 5.82
N ARG A 106 1.07 5.44 4.96
CA ARG A 106 2.45 5.38 4.46
C ARG A 106 2.75 6.59 3.56
N PRO A 107 3.94 7.21 3.70
CA PRO A 107 4.32 8.35 2.87
C PRO A 107 4.35 7.99 1.38
N VAL A 108 3.58 8.73 0.58
CA VAL A 108 3.50 8.58 -0.88
C VAL A 108 4.51 9.52 -1.55
N THR A 109 5.23 9.03 -2.54
CA THR A 109 6.15 9.84 -3.35
C THR A 109 5.53 10.30 -4.67
N SER A 110 4.72 9.42 -5.29
CA SER A 110 4.00 9.75 -6.53
C SER A 110 2.82 8.80 -6.75
N VAL A 111 1.88 9.25 -7.55
CA VAL A 111 0.78 8.45 -8.08
C VAL A 111 0.80 8.57 -9.60
N GLN A 112 0.80 7.44 -10.28
CA GLN A 112 0.76 7.37 -11.73
C GLN A 112 -0.56 6.74 -12.18
N VAL A 113 -1.27 7.45 -13.05
CA VAL A 113 -2.48 6.96 -13.70
C VAL A 113 -2.17 6.73 -15.18
N LYS A 114 -2.48 5.56 -15.70
CA LYS A 114 -2.27 5.21 -17.11
C LYS A 114 -3.48 4.47 -17.69
N GLY A 115 -3.71 4.60 -18.98
CA GLY A 115 -4.71 3.84 -19.71
C GLY A 115 -5.54 4.70 -20.65
N ALA A 116 -6.77 4.29 -20.92
CA ALA A 116 -7.67 4.91 -21.88
C ALA A 116 -8.33 6.18 -21.31
N VAL A 117 -7.57 7.25 -21.12
CA VAL A 117 -8.07 8.50 -20.50
C VAL A 117 -9.27 9.06 -21.26
N GLY A 118 -9.28 8.95 -22.60
CA GLY A 118 -10.38 9.43 -23.43
C GLY A 118 -11.72 8.70 -23.22
N ALA A 119 -11.71 7.53 -22.58
CA ALA A 119 -12.92 6.78 -22.24
C ALA A 119 -13.51 7.17 -20.87
N TRP A 120 -12.81 8.00 -20.10
CA TRP A 120 -13.16 8.29 -18.71
C TRP A 120 -13.64 9.73 -18.51
N HIS A 121 -14.82 9.86 -17.87
CA HIS A 121 -15.20 11.10 -17.24
C HIS A 121 -14.71 11.10 -15.78
N PRO A 122 -14.12 12.20 -15.25
CA PRO A 122 -13.57 12.25 -13.88
C PRO A 122 -14.56 11.82 -12.79
N SER A 123 -15.87 12.10 -12.99
CA SER A 123 -16.91 11.73 -12.02
C SER A 123 -17.13 10.22 -11.86
N TYR A 124 -16.63 9.38 -12.77
CA TYR A 124 -16.77 7.93 -12.63
C TYR A 124 -16.01 7.37 -11.42
N PHE A 125 -15.04 8.11 -10.89
CA PHE A 125 -14.41 7.80 -9.61
C PHE A 125 -15.25 8.12 -8.37
N THR A 126 -16.37 8.83 -8.54
CA THR A 126 -17.30 9.18 -7.45
C THR A 126 -18.69 8.59 -7.61
N LYS A 127 -19.07 8.28 -8.85
CA LYS A 127 -20.33 7.61 -9.19
C LYS A 127 -20.08 6.72 -10.40
N ALA A 128 -20.07 5.41 -10.19
CA ALA A 128 -19.87 4.45 -11.28
C ALA A 128 -20.99 4.54 -12.32
N ILE A 129 -20.70 4.20 -13.57
CA ILE A 129 -21.66 4.25 -14.67
C ILE A 129 -22.94 3.47 -14.34
N GLU A 130 -22.79 2.31 -13.72
CA GLU A 130 -23.91 1.44 -13.32
C GLU A 130 -24.77 2.01 -12.18
N SER A 131 -24.31 3.06 -11.53
CA SER A 131 -25.04 3.73 -10.43
C SER A 131 -26.02 4.79 -10.93
N TYR A 132 -26.06 5.08 -12.22
CA TYR A 132 -27.03 6.02 -12.80
C TYR A 132 -28.37 5.32 -13.00
N GLY A 133 -29.42 5.91 -12.46
CA GLY A 133 -30.79 5.42 -12.56
C GLY A 133 -31.44 5.70 -13.91
N GLU A 134 -32.64 5.12 -14.09
CA GLU A 134 -33.45 5.42 -15.28
C GLU A 134 -33.76 6.91 -15.37
N GLY A 135 -33.46 7.53 -16.53
CA GLY A 135 -33.63 8.96 -16.76
C GLY A 135 -32.50 9.86 -16.23
N GLU A 136 -31.54 9.33 -15.48
CA GLU A 136 -30.32 10.08 -15.15
C GLU A 136 -29.36 10.09 -16.35
N GLN A 137 -28.80 11.25 -16.64
CA GLN A 137 -27.84 11.40 -17.72
C GLN A 137 -26.44 10.97 -17.22
N VAL A 138 -25.88 9.92 -17.82
CA VAL A 138 -24.49 9.55 -17.60
C VAL A 138 -23.59 10.60 -18.26
N PRO A 139 -22.64 11.21 -17.53
CA PRO A 139 -21.68 12.13 -18.14
C PRO A 139 -20.89 11.41 -19.25
N VAL A 140 -20.66 12.11 -20.35
CA VAL A 140 -19.89 11.58 -21.48
C VAL A 140 -18.53 12.25 -21.50
N PRO A 141 -17.41 11.50 -21.64
CA PRO A 141 -16.10 12.11 -21.81
C PRO A 141 -16.03 12.99 -23.06
N GLU A 142 -15.52 14.21 -22.92
CA GLU A 142 -15.33 15.17 -24.02
C GLU A 142 -13.87 15.14 -24.53
N GLY A 143 -13.26 13.97 -24.57
CA GLY A 143 -11.86 13.77 -24.95
C GLY A 143 -10.97 13.40 -23.76
N ARG A 144 -9.67 13.67 -23.89
CA ARG A 144 -8.66 13.27 -22.89
C ARG A 144 -8.52 14.33 -21.80
N ASP A 145 -9.36 14.30 -20.77
CA ASP A 145 -9.27 15.20 -19.62
C ASP A 145 -8.24 14.72 -18.59
N LEU A 146 -6.94 14.81 -18.95
CA LEU A 146 -5.83 14.41 -18.08
C LEU A 146 -5.87 15.13 -16.74
N ASP A 147 -6.19 16.42 -16.72
CA ASP A 147 -6.18 17.22 -15.49
C ASP A 147 -7.39 16.93 -14.61
N GLY A 148 -8.58 16.72 -15.20
CA GLY A 148 -9.77 16.30 -14.47
C GLY A 148 -9.60 14.92 -13.81
N ILE A 149 -9.04 13.96 -14.54
CA ILE A 149 -8.70 12.63 -13.99
C ILE A 149 -7.70 12.77 -12.84
N ALA A 150 -6.66 13.57 -13.01
CA ALA A 150 -5.65 13.76 -11.96
C ALA A 150 -6.24 14.43 -10.71
N ARG A 151 -7.15 15.40 -10.86
CA ARG A 151 -7.88 15.99 -9.73
C ARG A 151 -8.78 14.96 -9.03
N ALA A 152 -9.53 14.18 -9.78
CA ALA A 152 -10.40 13.15 -9.21
C ALA A 152 -9.60 12.12 -8.40
N VAL A 153 -8.48 11.64 -8.93
CA VAL A 153 -7.59 10.69 -8.23
C VAL A 153 -6.94 11.34 -7.00
N SER A 154 -6.44 12.56 -7.12
CA SER A 154 -5.89 13.35 -6.01
C SER A 154 -6.88 13.48 -4.85
N GLN A 155 -8.12 13.87 -5.15
CA GLN A 155 -9.19 14.02 -4.17
C GLN A 155 -9.59 12.68 -3.56
N GLY A 156 -9.77 11.65 -4.39
CA GLY A 156 -10.17 10.31 -3.92
C GLY A 156 -9.14 9.64 -3.02
N LEU A 157 -7.86 9.98 -3.18
CA LEU A 157 -6.76 9.49 -2.33
C LEU A 157 -6.40 10.45 -1.19
N GLY A 158 -6.95 11.66 -1.14
CA GLY A 158 -6.57 12.67 -0.15
C GLY A 158 -5.12 13.16 -0.29
N LEU A 159 -4.56 13.14 -1.50
CA LEU A 159 -3.17 13.49 -1.77
C LEU A 159 -3.07 14.82 -2.55
N PRO A 160 -1.94 15.55 -2.44
CA PRO A 160 -1.72 16.75 -3.25
C PRO A 160 -1.79 16.45 -4.75
N ARG A 161 -2.44 17.35 -5.54
CA ARG A 161 -2.53 17.21 -7.01
C ARG A 161 -1.13 17.07 -7.67
N SER A 162 -0.12 17.72 -7.09
CA SER A 162 1.26 17.75 -7.62
C SER A 162 1.96 16.39 -7.64
N VAL A 163 1.51 15.42 -6.85
CA VAL A 163 2.09 14.07 -6.84
C VAL A 163 1.41 13.12 -7.83
N VAL A 164 0.32 13.56 -8.50
CA VAL A 164 -0.45 12.73 -9.44
C VAL A 164 -0.10 13.09 -10.88
N THR A 165 0.33 12.10 -11.65
CA THR A 165 0.54 12.19 -13.09
C THR A 165 -0.45 11.29 -13.82
N VAL A 166 -0.90 11.74 -15.00
CA VAL A 166 -1.84 10.98 -15.86
C VAL A 166 -1.28 10.89 -17.25
N GLU A 167 -1.33 9.72 -17.83
CA GLU A 167 -0.83 9.42 -19.17
C GLU A 167 -1.88 8.58 -19.93
N ASP A 168 -2.27 9.07 -21.11
CA ASP A 168 -3.08 8.28 -22.03
C ASP A 168 -2.17 7.30 -22.77
N THR A 169 -2.44 6.01 -22.66
CA THR A 169 -1.59 4.96 -23.20
C THR A 169 -2.36 4.06 -24.16
N PRO A 170 -1.68 3.47 -25.14
CA PRO A 170 -2.29 2.46 -25.99
C PRO A 170 -2.79 1.25 -25.19
N ASP A 171 -3.72 0.51 -25.79
CA ASP A 171 -4.19 -0.77 -25.28
C ASP A 171 -3.05 -1.77 -25.08
N GLY A 172 -3.12 -2.55 -24.03
CA GLY A 172 -2.15 -3.60 -23.76
C GLY A 172 -1.86 -3.80 -22.28
N ASP A 173 -0.90 -4.66 -22.01
CA ASP A 173 -0.41 -4.90 -20.66
C ASP A 173 0.44 -3.73 -20.17
N GLN A 174 0.28 -3.36 -18.91
CA GLN A 174 1.10 -2.33 -18.28
C GLN A 174 1.86 -2.92 -17.10
N VAL A 175 3.06 -2.38 -16.83
CA VAL A 175 3.91 -2.84 -15.75
C VAL A 175 4.41 -1.64 -14.94
N ALA A 176 4.40 -1.79 -13.62
CA ALA A 176 4.97 -0.83 -12.67
C ALA A 176 6.08 -1.50 -11.83
N HIS A 177 7.20 -0.78 -11.69
CA HIS A 177 8.38 -1.19 -10.93
C HIS A 177 8.69 -0.20 -9.83
#